data_c1494ae1b86d7b0b72eba0c70fe3c94c
#
_entry.id   c1494ae1b86d7b0b72eba0c70fe3c94c
#
_cell.length_a   1.000
_cell.length_b   1.000
_cell.length_c   1.000
_cell.angle_alpha   90.00
_cell.angle_beta   90.00
_cell.angle_gamma   90.00
#
_symmetry.space_group_name_H-M   'P 1'
#
loop_
_entity.id
_entity.type
_entity.pdbx_description
1 polymer ?
#
loop_
_entity_poly.entity_id
_entity_poly.type
_entity_poly.pdbx_seq_one_letter_code
_entity_poly.pdbx_strand_id
1 'polypeptide(L)' 'ISHLYRAFMSVEKLTLSGRQVNVLMMLLYGSNGTEGARYLGMSEKTFSTHKQNLIKRLRVHNEVELLYKGMLLVRKGRL' A
#
# COMPACT_ATOMS: atom_id res chain seq x y z
N ILE A 1 1.35 -7.15 -21.85
CA ILE A 1 0.94 -6.55 -20.57
C ILE A 1 1.04 -7.54 -19.44
N SER A 2 0.49 -8.74 -19.62
CA SER A 2 0.61 -9.77 -18.58
C SER A 2 2.08 -10.13 -18.35
N HIS A 3 2.90 -10.06 -19.37
CA HIS A 3 4.33 -10.31 -19.24
C HIS A 3 4.99 -9.23 -18.37
N LEU A 4 4.67 -7.98 -18.62
CA LEU A 4 5.20 -6.88 -17.82
C LEU A 4 4.70 -6.98 -16.37
N TYR A 5 3.44 -7.31 -16.20
CA TYR A 5 2.89 -7.48 -14.86
C TYR A 5 3.62 -8.60 -14.11
N ARG A 6 3.84 -9.72 -14.78
CA ARG A 6 4.51 -10.86 -14.16
C ARG A 6 5.95 -10.52 -13.77
N ALA A 7 6.68 -9.84 -14.67
CA ALA A 7 8.03 -9.42 -14.38
C ALA A 7 8.06 -8.46 -13.19
N PHE A 8 7.11 -7.52 -13.19
CA PHE A 8 6.98 -6.58 -12.09
C PHE A 8 6.73 -7.28 -10.77
N MET A 9 5.81 -8.24 -10.74
CA MET A 9 5.46 -8.93 -9.51
C MET A 9 6.55 -9.85 -9.02
N SER A 10 7.33 -10.45 -9.92
CA SER A 10 8.41 -11.32 -9.49
C SER A 10 9.60 -10.54 -8.95
N VAL A 11 9.84 -9.34 -9.45
CA VAL A 11 10.88 -8.46 -8.90
C VAL A 11 10.46 -7.96 -7.53
N GLU A 12 9.19 -7.71 -7.37
CA GLU A 12 8.64 -7.18 -6.12
C GLU A 12 8.12 -8.30 -5.26
N LYS A 13 9.00 -9.01 -4.62
CA LYS A 13 8.56 -9.97 -3.60
C LYS A 13 8.00 -9.16 -2.45
N LEU A 14 6.70 -8.96 -2.49
CA LEU A 14 6.04 -8.11 -1.51
C LEU A 14 5.84 -8.84 -0.21
N THR A 15 6.74 -8.60 0.71
CA THR A 15 6.58 -9.04 2.09
C THR A 15 6.21 -7.81 2.90
N LEU A 16 4.96 -7.41 2.79
CA LEU A 16 4.46 -6.32 3.59
C LEU A 16 4.11 -6.83 4.97
N SER A 17 4.41 -6.02 5.99
CA SER A 17 3.98 -6.36 7.35
C SER A 17 2.47 -6.24 7.44
N GLY A 18 1.87 -6.86 8.45
CA GLY A 18 0.44 -6.73 8.66
C GLY A 18 0.00 -5.29 8.83
N ARG A 19 0.82 -4.48 9.50
CA ARG A 19 0.51 -3.07 9.68
C ARG A 19 0.52 -2.33 8.34
N GLN A 20 1.48 -2.63 7.49
CA GLN A 20 1.55 -2.00 6.17
C GLN A 20 0.36 -2.38 5.30
N VAL A 21 -0.05 -3.65 5.34
CA VAL A 21 -1.22 -4.09 4.61
C VAL A 21 -2.46 -3.35 5.11
N ASN A 22 -2.61 -3.23 6.43
CA ASN A 22 -3.75 -2.53 7.01
C ASN A 22 -3.79 -1.07 6.58
N VAL A 23 -2.63 -0.39 6.59
CA VAL A 23 -2.57 1.00 6.15
C VAL A 23 -2.94 1.12 4.68
N LEU A 24 -2.40 0.23 3.85
CA LEU A 24 -2.72 0.23 2.43
C LEU A 24 -4.22 0.04 2.19
N MET A 25 -4.82 -0.91 2.90
CA MET A 25 -6.25 -1.16 2.75
C MET A 25 -7.09 0.05 3.18
N MET A 26 -6.70 0.72 4.26
CA MET A 26 -7.39 1.93 4.68
C MET A 26 -7.31 3.02 3.62
N LEU A 27 -6.15 3.17 3.01
CA LEU A 27 -5.98 4.15 1.94
C LEU A 27 -6.84 3.79 0.72
N LEU A 28 -6.91 2.52 0.38
CA LEU A 28 -7.73 2.06 -0.76
C LEU A 28 -9.22 2.28 -0.51
N TYR A 29 -9.65 2.22 0.74
CA TYR A 29 -11.03 2.52 1.09
C TYR A 29 -11.33 4.00 1.12
N GLY A 30 -10.32 4.84 0.92
CA GLY A 30 -10.52 6.28 0.86
C GLY A 30 -10.46 6.97 2.21
N SER A 31 -9.98 6.32 3.24
CA SER A 31 -9.82 6.95 4.55
C SER A 31 -8.69 7.97 4.51
N ASN A 32 -8.87 9.09 5.21
CA ASN A 32 -7.77 10.02 5.37
C ASN A 32 -6.87 9.56 6.52
N GLY A 33 -5.75 10.26 6.71
CA GLY A 33 -4.76 9.86 7.72
C GLY A 33 -5.32 9.87 9.12
N THR A 34 -6.18 10.82 9.45
CA THR A 34 -6.78 10.90 10.78
C THR A 34 -7.70 9.71 11.05
N GLU A 35 -8.58 9.43 10.11
CA GLU A 35 -9.54 8.34 10.28
C GLU A 35 -8.85 6.98 10.24
N GLY A 36 -7.93 6.79 9.30
CA GLY A 36 -7.22 5.54 9.18
C GLY A 36 -6.39 5.23 10.40
N ALA A 37 -5.68 6.24 10.92
CA ALA A 37 -4.87 6.07 12.12
C ALA A 37 -5.75 5.70 13.31
N ARG A 38 -6.86 6.39 13.47
CA ARG A 38 -7.79 6.13 14.58
C ARG A 38 -8.32 4.70 14.49
N TYR A 39 -8.73 4.29 13.32
CA TYR A 39 -9.29 2.95 13.13
C TYR A 39 -8.26 1.88 13.48
N LEU A 40 -7.00 2.10 13.12
CA LEU A 40 -5.94 1.12 13.34
C LEU A 40 -5.28 1.26 14.71
N GLY A 41 -5.70 2.24 15.51
CA GLY A 41 -5.15 2.43 16.83
C GLY A 41 -3.72 2.93 16.83
N MET A 42 -3.36 3.79 15.88
CA MET A 42 -2.02 4.35 15.80
C MET A 42 -2.11 5.87 15.64
N SER A 43 -1.00 6.57 15.84
CA SER A 43 -0.97 8.01 15.65
C SER A 43 -0.98 8.35 14.16
N GLU A 44 -1.37 9.59 13.83
CA GLU A 44 -1.33 10.03 12.43
C GLU A 44 0.10 10.02 11.90
N LYS A 45 1.06 10.32 12.76
CA LYS A 45 2.46 10.30 12.36
C LYS A 45 2.88 8.88 11.98
N THR A 46 2.49 7.90 12.77
CA THR A 46 2.79 6.50 12.49
C THR A 46 2.11 6.05 11.19
N PHE A 47 0.86 6.44 11.00
CA PHE A 47 0.13 6.13 9.78
C PHE A 47 0.85 6.72 8.57
N SER A 48 1.26 7.98 8.67
CA SER A 48 1.98 8.65 7.58
C SER A 48 3.32 7.97 7.30
N THR A 49 4.01 7.53 8.35
CA THR A 49 5.28 6.82 8.19
C THR A 49 5.07 5.52 7.43
N HIS A 50 4.03 4.77 7.77
CA HIS A 50 3.72 3.54 7.03
C HIS A 50 3.38 3.83 5.57
N LYS A 51 2.65 4.92 5.32
CA LYS A 51 2.32 5.32 3.95
C LYS A 51 3.59 5.63 3.15
N GLN A 52 4.51 6.40 3.75
CA GLN A 52 5.76 6.73 3.07
C GLN A 52 6.60 5.49 2.81
N ASN A 53 6.62 4.56 3.77
CA ASN A 53 7.34 3.32 3.58
C ASN A 53 6.73 2.46 2.48
N LEU A 54 5.40 2.47 2.37
CA LEU A 54 4.74 1.77 1.28
C LEU A 54 5.11 2.37 -0.08
N ILE A 55 5.17 3.70 -0.17
CA ILE A 55 5.56 4.38 -1.39
C ILE A 55 6.96 3.92 -1.81
N LYS A 56 7.89 3.90 -0.87
CA LYS A 56 9.24 3.45 -1.14
C LYS A 56 9.29 1.98 -1.50
N ARG A 57 8.56 1.17 -0.74
CA ARG A 57 8.58 -0.28 -0.91
C ARG A 57 8.02 -0.70 -2.25
N LEU A 58 6.95 -0.06 -2.67
CA LEU A 58 6.30 -0.37 -3.93
C LEU A 58 6.90 0.40 -5.09
N ARG A 59 7.92 1.22 -4.83
CA ARG A 59 8.66 1.95 -5.85
C ARG A 59 7.77 2.84 -6.69
N VAL A 60 6.85 3.53 -6.03
CA VAL A 60 5.99 4.50 -6.67
C VAL A 60 6.41 5.90 -6.26
N HIS A 61 5.89 6.91 -6.95
CA HIS A 61 6.33 8.29 -6.75
C HIS A 61 5.44 9.08 -5.80
N ASN A 62 4.18 8.69 -5.68
CA ASN A 62 3.23 9.45 -4.88
C ASN A 62 2.08 8.56 -4.45
N GLU A 63 1.16 9.13 -3.70
CA GLU A 63 0.03 8.38 -3.16
C GLU A 63 -0.91 7.88 -4.25
N VAL A 64 -1.09 8.66 -5.31
CA VAL A 64 -1.97 8.24 -6.41
C VAL A 64 -1.45 6.95 -7.04
N GLU A 65 -0.15 6.91 -7.31
CA GLU A 65 0.47 5.70 -7.85
C GLU A 65 0.42 4.56 -6.86
N LEU A 66 0.55 4.87 -5.58
CA LEU A 66 0.46 3.85 -4.54
C LEU A 66 -0.91 3.18 -4.56
N LEU A 67 -1.97 3.98 -4.65
CA LEU A 67 -3.33 3.44 -4.68
C LEU A 67 -3.58 2.60 -5.92
N TYR A 68 -3.09 3.06 -7.06
CA TYR A 68 -3.24 2.31 -8.30
C TYR A 68 -2.55 0.95 -8.21
N LYS A 69 -1.31 0.95 -7.75
CA LYS A 69 -0.53 -0.27 -7.62
C LYS A 69 -1.13 -1.20 -6.57
N GLY A 70 -1.56 -0.62 -5.45
CA GLY A 70 -2.20 -1.40 -4.40
C GLY A 70 -3.47 -2.07 -4.87
N MET A 71 -4.26 -1.37 -5.68
CA MET A 71 -5.49 -1.95 -6.23
C MET A 71 -5.17 -3.13 -7.14
N LEU A 72 -4.12 -3.02 -7.95
CA LEU A 72 -3.70 -4.12 -8.80
C LEU A 72 -3.30 -5.34 -7.98
N LEU A 73 -2.56 -5.12 -6.88
CA LEU A 73 -2.14 -6.21 -6.03
C LEU A 73 -3.31 -6.92 -5.37
N VAL A 74 -4.31 -6.16 -4.93
CA VAL A 74 -5.51 -6.72 -4.33
C VAL A 74 -6.27 -7.55 -5.36
N ARG A 75 -6.43 -7.02 -6.56
CA ARG A 75 -7.17 -7.71 -7.62
C ARG A 75 -6.51 -9.02 -8.02
N LYS A 76 -5.20 -9.11 -7.87
CA LYS A 76 -4.46 -10.32 -8.22
C LYS A 76 -4.28 -11.24 -7.03
N GLY A 77 -4.85 -10.90 -5.88
CA GLY A 77 -4.76 -11.74 -4.69
C GLY A 77 -3.37 -11.80 -4.09
N ARG A 78 -2.59 -10.74 -4.23
CA ARG A 78 -1.22 -10.69 -3.71
C ARG A 78 -1.12 -10.11 -2.30
N LEU A 79 -2.21 -9.57 -1.79
CA LEU A 79 -2.23 -9.02 -0.43
C LEU A 79 -3.11 -9.83 0.51
#